data_3f23f8dea5dde92dca74e6bb53bcd73f
#
_entry.id   3f23f8dea5dde92dca74e6bb53bcd73f
#
_cell.length_a   1.000
_cell.length_b   1.000
_cell.length_c   1.000
_cell.angle_alpha   90.00
_cell.angle_beta   90.00
_cell.angle_gamma   90.00
#
_symmetry.space_group_name_H-M   'P 1'
#
loop_
_entity.id
_entity.type
_entity.pdbx_description
1 polymer ?
#
loop_
_entity_poly.entity_id
_entity_poly.type
_entity_poly.pdbx_seq_one_letter_code
_entity_poly.pdbx_strand_id
1 'polypeptide(L)'
;MPFDISSQPVKVRIDGHDSEGRLIFADDQLSAVIVRLDGEAHVPDHKGRWHLEAGFGRCDARIAPPTFTTPEEAGTWVKQRLTGAGA
;
A
#
# COMPACT_ATOMS: atom_id res chain seq x y z
N MET A 1 13.82 12.61 -12.54
CA MET A 1 14.50 11.54 -11.81
C MET A 1 13.48 10.62 -11.18
N PRO A 2 13.72 9.32 -11.23
CA PRO A 2 12.82 8.41 -10.53
C PRO A 2 12.95 8.60 -9.02
N PHE A 3 11.85 8.33 -8.35
CA PHE A 3 11.84 8.34 -6.89
C PHE A 3 12.50 7.08 -6.36
N ASP A 4 13.20 7.20 -5.25
CA ASP A 4 13.71 6.05 -4.51
C ASP A 4 12.58 5.53 -3.64
N ILE A 5 12.10 4.34 -3.99
CA ILE A 5 11.01 3.72 -3.24
C ILE A 5 11.59 2.83 -2.15
N SER A 6 11.12 3.03 -0.94
CA SER A 6 11.51 2.19 0.18
C SER A 6 10.26 1.84 0.99
N SER A 7 10.37 0.82 1.81
CA SER A 7 9.25 0.43 2.67
C SER A 7 9.76 0.11 4.06
N GLN A 8 8.87 0.26 5.03
CA GLN A 8 9.17 -0.02 6.42
C GLN A 8 8.02 -0.84 7.00
N PRO A 9 8.32 -1.98 7.65
CA PRO A 9 7.26 -2.77 8.27
C PRO A 9 6.70 -2.05 9.49
N VAL A 10 5.39 -2.14 9.64
CA VAL A 10 4.69 -1.58 10.79
C VAL A 10 3.53 -2.49 11.13
N LYS A 11 3.00 -2.35 12.33
CA LYS A 11 1.75 -2.97 12.70
C LYS A 11 0.65 -1.93 12.68
N VAL A 12 -0.45 -2.26 12.02
CA VAL A 12 -1.58 -1.36 11.89
C VAL A 12 -2.74 -1.96 12.65
N ARG A 13 -3.35 -1.19 13.52
CA ARG A 13 -4.52 -1.66 14.27
C ARG A 13 -5.77 -1.43 13.43
N ILE A 14 -6.41 -2.53 13.09
CA ILE A 14 -7.66 -2.49 12.33
C ILE A 14 -8.69 -3.29 13.10
N ASP A 15 -9.79 -2.64 13.49
CA ASP A 15 -10.89 -3.27 14.22
C ASP A 15 -10.43 -4.06 15.43
N GLY A 16 -9.43 -3.52 16.16
CA GLY A 16 -8.94 -4.17 17.37
C GLY A 16 -7.90 -5.26 17.14
N HIS A 17 -7.53 -5.50 15.89
CA HIS A 17 -6.51 -6.49 15.55
C HIS A 17 -5.26 -5.81 15.00
N ASP A 18 -4.10 -6.35 15.35
CA ASP A 18 -2.84 -5.91 14.74
C ASP A 18 -2.70 -6.61 13.40
N SER A 19 -2.55 -5.82 12.36
CA SER A 19 -2.34 -6.34 11.01
C SER A 19 -0.96 -5.95 10.52
N GLU A 20 -0.34 -6.83 9.74
CA GLU A 20 0.94 -6.53 9.15
C GLU A 20 0.77 -5.43 8.10
N GLY A 21 1.55 -4.38 8.23
CA GLY A 21 1.50 -3.26 7.31
C GLY A 21 2.87 -2.87 6.81
N ARG A 22 2.88 -2.03 5.79
CA ARG A 22 4.10 -1.43 5.26
C ARG A 22 3.85 0.03 4.98
N LEU A 23 4.79 0.85 5.42
CA LEU A 23 4.83 2.26 5.02
C LEU A 23 5.65 2.34 3.75
N ILE A 24 5.10 2.94 2.71
CA ILE A 24 5.78 3.09 1.42
C ILE A 24 6.24 4.53 1.31
N PHE A 25 7.55 4.70 1.17
CA PHE A 25 8.18 6.02 1.04
C PHE A 25 8.68 6.24 -0.38
N ALA A 26 8.48 7.46 -0.87
CA ALA A 26 9.12 7.91 -2.10
C ALA A 26 10.12 8.99 -1.69
N ASP A 27 11.38 8.75 -1.95
CA ASP A 27 12.49 9.50 -1.34
C ASP A 27 12.31 9.41 0.17
N ASP A 28 12.19 10.41 0.91
CA ASP A 28 11.97 10.30 2.36
C ASP A 28 10.56 10.66 2.77
N GLN A 29 9.62 10.68 1.81
CA GLN A 29 8.26 11.12 2.08
C GLN A 29 7.30 9.94 2.08
N LEU A 30 6.49 9.83 3.12
CA LEU A 30 5.48 8.79 3.21
C LEU A 30 4.42 9.02 2.14
N SER A 31 4.23 8.03 1.28
CA SER A 31 3.31 8.13 0.16
C SER A 31 2.11 7.20 0.26
N ALA A 32 2.26 6.06 0.93
CA ALA A 32 1.15 5.11 1.06
C ALA A 32 1.36 4.21 2.26
N VAL A 33 0.25 3.68 2.76
CA VAL A 33 0.23 2.66 3.80
C VAL A 33 -0.55 1.48 3.25
N ILE A 34 0.07 0.31 3.24
CA ILE A 34 -0.60 -0.91 2.81
C ILE A 34 -0.69 -1.90 3.97
N VAL A 35 -1.72 -2.73 3.93
CA VAL A 35 -1.99 -3.68 5.00
C VAL A 35 -2.27 -5.04 4.37
N ARG A 36 -1.70 -6.09 4.95
CA ARG A 36 -1.90 -7.44 4.47
C ARG A 36 -3.29 -7.95 4.86
N LEU A 37 -3.99 -8.52 3.88
CA LEU A 37 -5.30 -9.10 4.10
C LEU A 37 -5.15 -10.58 4.40
N ASP A 38 -5.25 -10.94 5.67
CA ASP A 38 -5.09 -12.32 6.08
C ASP A 38 -6.18 -12.78 7.05
N GLY A 39 -7.17 -11.95 7.29
CA GLY A 39 -8.24 -12.26 8.22
C GLY A 39 -9.31 -13.16 7.62
N GLU A 40 -10.01 -13.87 8.49
CA GLU A 40 -11.11 -14.75 8.07
C GLU A 40 -12.29 -13.97 7.51
N ALA A 41 -12.39 -12.69 7.84
CA ALA A 41 -13.47 -11.84 7.37
C ALA A 41 -13.29 -11.41 5.92
N HIS A 42 -12.14 -11.71 5.32
CA HIS A 42 -11.85 -11.31 3.96
C HIS A 42 -12.19 -12.42 2.97
N VAL A 43 -12.46 -12.02 1.74
CA VAL A 43 -12.73 -12.98 0.66
C VAL A 43 -11.48 -13.85 0.48
N PRO A 44 -11.64 -15.17 0.30
CA PRO A 44 -10.48 -16.05 0.15
C PRO A 44 -9.50 -15.63 -0.95
N ASP A 45 -10.00 -15.08 -2.04
CA ASP A 45 -9.16 -14.63 -3.14
C ASP A 45 -8.23 -13.49 -2.76
N HIS A 46 -8.55 -12.77 -1.68
CA HIS A 46 -7.73 -11.64 -1.24
C HIS A 46 -6.76 -12.01 -0.12
N LYS A 47 -6.80 -13.25 0.35
CA LYS A 47 -5.94 -13.67 1.44
C LYS A 47 -4.48 -13.55 1.03
N GLY A 48 -3.70 -12.87 1.87
CA GLY A 48 -2.29 -12.67 1.59
C GLY A 48 -1.98 -11.51 0.67
N ARG A 49 -3.00 -10.86 0.11
CA ARG A 49 -2.78 -9.68 -0.70
C ARG A 49 -2.64 -8.45 0.18
N TRP A 50 -2.09 -7.40 -0.39
CA TRP A 50 -1.89 -6.14 0.31
C TRP A 50 -2.92 -5.13 -0.16
N HIS A 51 -3.58 -4.50 0.78
CA HIS A 51 -4.62 -3.51 0.51
C HIS A 51 -4.08 -2.10 0.78
N LEU A 52 -4.41 -1.16 -0.09
CA LEU A 52 -4.05 0.24 0.12
C LEU A 52 -4.97 0.81 1.21
N GLU A 53 -4.42 0.98 2.41
CA GLU A 53 -5.17 1.51 3.53
C GLU A 53 -5.26 3.03 3.47
N ALA A 54 -4.16 3.67 3.08
CA ALA A 54 -4.12 5.12 2.94
C ALA A 54 -3.11 5.50 1.87
N GLY A 55 -3.45 6.49 1.07
CA GLY A 55 -2.53 7.08 0.12
C GLY A 55 -2.56 8.58 0.27
N PHE A 56 -1.44 9.23 -0.02
CA PHE A 56 -1.28 10.66 0.15
C PHE A 56 -0.99 11.32 -1.19
N GLY A 57 -1.57 12.51 -1.41
CA GLY A 57 -1.37 13.21 -2.66
C GLY A 57 -1.85 12.40 -3.84
N ARG A 58 -0.97 12.17 -4.81
CA ARG A 58 -1.32 11.42 -6.03
C ARG A 58 -1.59 9.94 -5.77
N CYS A 59 -1.21 9.45 -4.60
CA CYS A 59 -1.44 8.06 -4.24
C CYS A 59 -2.77 7.85 -3.53
N ASP A 60 -3.55 8.89 -3.36
CA ASP A 60 -4.88 8.80 -2.77
C ASP A 60 -5.82 8.09 -3.74
N ALA A 61 -6.37 6.97 -3.31
CA ALA A 61 -7.30 6.18 -4.13
C ALA A 61 -8.43 5.68 -3.24
N ARG A 62 -9.23 6.62 -2.77
CA ARG A 62 -10.33 6.30 -1.85
C ARG A 62 -11.46 5.57 -2.51
N ILE A 63 -11.64 5.75 -3.83
CA ILE A 63 -12.64 5.03 -4.59
C ILE A 63 -11.95 3.85 -5.25
N ALA A 64 -12.38 2.63 -4.93
CA ALA A 64 -11.81 1.39 -5.45
C ALA A 64 -10.29 1.33 -5.27
N PRO A 65 -9.80 1.37 -4.02
CA PRO A 65 -8.37 1.29 -3.79
C PRO A 65 -7.80 -0.03 -4.33
N PRO A 66 -6.58 -0.01 -4.88
CA PRO A 66 -5.98 -1.21 -5.44
C PRO A 66 -5.54 -2.20 -4.37
N THR A 67 -5.36 -3.46 -4.79
CA THR A 67 -4.69 -4.46 -3.98
C THR A 67 -3.44 -4.93 -4.71
N PHE A 68 -2.48 -5.45 -3.96
CA PHE A 68 -1.19 -5.85 -4.50
C PHE A 68 -0.85 -7.25 -4.00
N THR A 69 -0.07 -7.99 -4.79
CA THR A 69 0.40 -9.31 -4.37
C THR A 69 1.61 -9.22 -3.45
N THR A 70 2.41 -8.17 -3.59
CA THR A 70 3.61 -7.96 -2.77
C THR A 70 3.76 -6.48 -2.46
N PRO A 71 4.52 -6.14 -1.39
CA PRO A 71 4.86 -4.73 -1.12
C PRO A 71 5.65 -4.09 -2.24
N GLU A 72 6.48 -4.86 -2.95
CA GLU A 72 7.24 -4.36 -4.10
C GLU A 72 6.32 -3.88 -5.20
N GLU A 73 5.25 -4.60 -5.45
CA GLU A 73 4.25 -4.20 -6.44
C GLU A 73 3.59 -2.87 -6.04
N ALA A 74 3.32 -2.71 -4.75
CA ALA A 74 2.77 -1.45 -4.23
C ALA A 74 3.75 -0.31 -4.45
N GLY A 75 5.04 -0.55 -4.22
CA GLY A 75 6.08 0.45 -4.47
C GLY A 75 6.12 0.88 -5.93
N THR A 76 5.99 -0.07 -6.84
CA THR A 76 5.93 0.24 -8.27
C THR A 76 4.72 1.10 -8.59
N TRP A 77 3.57 0.77 -8.01
CA TRP A 77 2.35 1.54 -8.20
C TRP A 77 2.52 3.00 -7.70
N VAL A 78 3.12 3.15 -6.51
CA VAL A 78 3.39 4.47 -5.95
C VAL A 78 4.28 5.29 -6.92
N LYS A 79 5.35 4.66 -7.40
CA LYS A 79 6.26 5.32 -8.33
C LYS A 79 5.53 5.78 -9.59
N GLN A 80 4.67 4.93 -10.14
CA GLN A 80 3.91 5.26 -11.34
C GLN A 80 2.95 6.43 -11.09
N ARG A 81 2.31 6.45 -9.94
CA ARG A 81 1.38 7.54 -9.60
C ARG A 81 2.13 8.87 -9.48
N LEU A 82 3.30 8.83 -8.84
CA LEU A 82 4.06 10.06 -8.61
C LEU A 82 4.71 10.60 -9.88
N THR A 83 5.12 9.71 -10.78
CA THR A 83 5.71 10.15 -12.05
C THR A 83 4.66 10.46 -13.12
N GLY A 84 3.41 10.09 -12.87
CA GLY A 84 2.36 10.25 -13.86
C GLY A 84 2.40 9.23 -14.98
N ALA A 85 3.25 8.22 -14.87
CA ALA A 85 3.43 7.24 -15.94
C ALA A 85 2.20 6.38 -16.16
N GLY A 86 1.35 6.25 -15.18
CA GLY A 86 0.12 5.48 -15.32
C GLY A 86 -1.11 6.32 -15.59
N ALA A 87 -0.92 7.60 -15.78
CA ALA A 87 -2.04 8.53 -15.98
C ALA A 87 -2.62 8.40 -17.38
#